data_9a6cf4961f385c8a91fbd4522495a466
#
_entry.id   9a6cf4961f385c8a91fbd4522495a466
#
_cell.length_a   1.000
_cell.length_b   1.000
_cell.length_c   1.000
_cell.angle_alpha   90.00
_cell.angle_beta   90.00
_cell.angle_gamma   90.00
#
_symmetry.space_group_name_H-M   'P 1'
#
loop_
_entity.id
_entity.type
_entity.pdbx_description
1 polymer ?
#
loop_
_entity_poly.entity_id
_entity_poly.type
_entity_poly.pdbx_seq_one_letter_code
_entity_poly.pdbx_strand_id
1 'polypeptide(L)'
;MEVFGNRHCMRSDTGGSDMITFLSKFFIKEKEDKGKIRQEYGILCGMVGIFLNILLFCGKFFAGTISHSIAVTADAFNNLSDAGSSAVTLIGFKLAGAKPDSEHPFGHGRIEYVSGLIVAAAILLMAYELIRDSIIKIIHPEETEFSVMVVVILIISILVKLYMYLYNSGVAKKIDSAAMKATATDSL
;
A
#
# COMPACT_ATOMS: atom_id res chain seq x y z
N MET A 1 14.32 14.55 -44.33
CA MET A 1 14.34 15.52 -43.20
C MET A 1 14.04 14.73 -41.95
N GLU A 2 15.11 14.46 -41.24
CA GLU A 2 15.17 13.51 -40.11
C GLU A 2 14.35 13.99 -38.93
N VAL A 3 13.57 13.10 -38.32
CA VAL A 3 13.04 13.32 -36.99
C VAL A 3 13.76 12.37 -36.02
N PHE A 4 14.66 12.97 -35.31
CA PHE A 4 15.50 12.38 -34.28
C PHE A 4 14.71 11.59 -33.25
N GLY A 5 15.12 10.34 -33.11
CA GLY A 5 14.72 9.49 -31.98
C GLY A 5 15.28 10.05 -30.69
N ASN A 6 14.40 10.28 -29.74
CA ASN A 6 14.80 10.55 -28.37
C ASN A 6 14.67 9.25 -27.55
N ARG A 7 15.70 8.38 -27.70
CA ARG A 7 15.99 7.30 -26.76
C ARG A 7 16.81 7.90 -25.61
N HIS A 8 16.16 8.55 -24.68
CA HIS A 8 16.86 8.96 -23.47
C HIS A 8 16.13 8.41 -22.24
N CYS A 9 16.71 7.37 -21.72
CA CYS A 9 17.09 7.25 -20.32
C CYS A 9 15.97 7.16 -19.30
N MET A 10 15.46 5.94 -19.07
CA MET A 10 14.97 5.56 -17.77
C MET A 10 16.04 4.73 -17.04
N ARG A 11 17.08 5.42 -16.59
CA ARG A 11 18.01 4.93 -15.59
C ARG A 11 17.97 5.92 -14.44
N SER A 12 17.16 5.63 -13.45
CA SER A 12 17.31 6.20 -12.11
C SER A 12 17.27 5.08 -11.10
N ASP A 13 18.46 4.75 -10.66
CA ASP A 13 18.75 3.93 -9.50
C ASP A 13 18.01 4.51 -8.29
N THR A 14 17.12 3.72 -7.71
CA THR A 14 16.72 3.85 -6.31
C THR A 14 16.65 2.45 -5.74
N GLY A 15 17.51 2.16 -4.78
CA GLY A 15 17.81 0.85 -4.18
C GLY A 15 16.67 0.17 -3.39
N GLY A 16 15.44 0.27 -3.87
CA GLY A 16 14.28 -0.46 -3.37
C GLY A 16 13.61 -1.32 -4.44
N SER A 17 14.22 -1.40 -5.64
CA SER A 17 13.56 -1.96 -6.83
C SER A 17 13.77 -3.45 -7.07
N ASP A 18 14.69 -4.11 -6.36
CA ASP A 18 15.18 -5.42 -6.80
C ASP A 18 14.16 -6.54 -6.69
N MET A 19 13.40 -6.60 -5.60
CA MET A 19 12.39 -7.66 -5.43
C MET A 19 11.20 -7.47 -6.37
N ILE A 20 10.76 -6.22 -6.59
CA ILE A 20 9.64 -5.93 -7.48
C ILE A 20 10.08 -5.93 -8.93
N THR A 21 11.30 -5.48 -9.23
CA THR A 21 11.88 -5.65 -10.55
C THR A 21 12.04 -7.12 -10.87
N PHE A 22 12.35 -7.97 -9.90
CA PHE A 22 12.37 -9.41 -10.05
C PHE A 22 10.96 -10.00 -10.22
N LEU A 23 10.01 -9.64 -9.36
CA LEU A 23 8.61 -10.07 -9.46
C LEU A 23 7.94 -9.52 -10.72
N SER A 24 8.19 -8.26 -11.09
CA SER A 24 7.64 -7.69 -12.31
C SER A 24 8.19 -8.36 -13.57
N LYS A 25 9.47 -8.76 -13.61
CA LYS A 25 10.03 -9.54 -14.72
C LYS A 25 9.36 -10.91 -14.88
N PHE A 26 8.87 -11.48 -13.76
CA PHE A 26 8.22 -12.78 -13.79
C PHE A 26 6.74 -12.68 -14.16
N PHE A 27 6.04 -11.60 -13.75
CA PHE A 27 4.61 -11.42 -13.94
C PHE A 27 4.24 -10.47 -15.08
N ILE A 28 5.09 -9.52 -15.46
CA ILE A 28 4.77 -8.46 -16.41
C ILE A 28 5.59 -8.67 -17.70
N LYS A 29 4.90 -9.04 -18.79
CA LYS A 29 5.51 -9.09 -20.12
C LYS A 29 5.63 -7.68 -20.70
N GLU A 30 6.84 -7.21 -20.89
CA GLU A 30 7.23 -5.86 -21.32
C GLU A 30 6.73 -5.43 -22.75
N LYS A 31 5.94 -6.27 -23.42
CA LYS A 31 5.40 -6.04 -24.80
C LYS A 31 3.92 -5.67 -24.83
N GLU A 32 3.29 -5.35 -23.71
CA GLU A 32 1.86 -5.05 -23.65
C GLU A 32 1.55 -3.54 -23.65
N ASP A 33 0.29 -3.23 -23.97
CA ASP A 33 -0.27 -1.88 -23.96
C ASP A 33 -0.06 -1.18 -22.60
N LYS A 34 0.25 0.11 -22.59
CA LYS A 34 0.53 0.91 -21.36
C LYS A 34 -0.58 0.78 -20.30
N GLY A 35 -1.84 0.62 -20.73
CA GLY A 35 -2.97 0.42 -19.83
C GLY A 35 -2.90 -0.89 -19.07
N LYS A 36 -2.52 -1.97 -19.73
CA LYS A 36 -2.37 -3.30 -19.12
C LYS A 36 -1.19 -3.34 -18.15
N ILE A 37 -0.05 -2.77 -18.54
CA ILE A 37 1.13 -2.67 -17.66
C ILE A 37 0.77 -1.93 -16.36
N ARG A 38 0.02 -0.83 -16.46
CA ARG A 38 -0.46 -0.07 -15.31
C ARG A 38 -1.34 -0.92 -14.39
N GLN A 39 -2.29 -1.65 -14.97
CA GLN A 39 -3.16 -2.55 -14.22
C GLN A 39 -2.38 -3.66 -13.52
N GLU A 40 -1.46 -4.32 -14.20
CA GLU A 40 -0.66 -5.42 -13.65
C GLU A 40 0.22 -4.96 -12.48
N TYR A 41 0.86 -3.78 -12.58
CA TYR A 41 1.60 -3.19 -11.47
C TYR A 41 0.68 -2.88 -10.28
N GLY A 42 -0.50 -2.32 -10.50
CA GLY A 42 -1.47 -2.02 -9.44
C GLY A 42 -1.95 -3.27 -8.72
N ILE A 43 -2.26 -4.33 -9.46
CA ILE A 43 -2.67 -5.63 -8.90
C ILE A 43 -1.53 -6.27 -8.10
N LEU A 44 -0.30 -6.28 -8.65
CA LEU A 44 0.86 -6.82 -7.96
C LEU A 44 1.12 -6.09 -6.63
N CYS A 45 1.08 -4.76 -6.66
CA CYS A 45 1.26 -3.93 -5.47
C CYS A 45 0.18 -4.18 -4.43
N GLY A 46 -1.08 -4.29 -4.85
CA GLY A 46 -2.18 -4.61 -3.95
C GLY A 46 -2.02 -5.97 -3.29
N MET A 47 -1.63 -7.01 -4.04
CA MET A 47 -1.39 -8.35 -3.49
C MET A 47 -0.24 -8.36 -2.48
N VAL A 48 0.89 -7.73 -2.80
CA VAL A 48 2.03 -7.61 -1.89
C VAL A 48 1.65 -6.81 -0.65
N GLY A 49 0.89 -5.72 -0.81
CA GLY A 49 0.39 -4.91 0.30
C GLY A 49 -0.49 -5.70 1.26
N ILE A 50 -1.46 -6.46 0.73
CA ILE A 50 -2.32 -7.34 1.54
C ILE A 50 -1.46 -8.36 2.29
N PHE A 51 -0.57 -9.05 1.60
CA PHE A 51 0.27 -10.09 2.20
C PHE A 51 1.14 -9.56 3.33
N LEU A 52 1.84 -8.44 3.12
CA LEU A 52 2.71 -7.84 4.12
C LEU A 52 1.93 -7.30 5.32
N ASN A 53 0.77 -6.66 5.09
CA ASN A 53 -0.05 -6.17 6.18
C ASN A 53 -0.69 -7.30 7.00
N ILE A 54 -1.10 -8.41 6.38
CA ILE A 54 -1.55 -9.59 7.11
C ILE A 54 -0.41 -10.21 7.92
N LEU A 55 0.79 -10.28 7.35
CA LEU A 55 1.96 -10.78 8.07
C LEU A 55 2.28 -9.91 9.30
N LEU A 56 2.24 -8.59 9.15
CA LEU A 56 2.42 -7.65 10.26
C LEU A 56 1.29 -7.76 11.30
N PHE A 57 0.04 -7.89 10.86
CA PHE A 57 -1.08 -8.14 11.75
C PHE A 57 -0.84 -9.39 12.60
N CYS A 58 -0.55 -10.53 11.97
CA CYS A 58 -0.29 -11.77 12.70
C CYS A 58 0.87 -11.61 13.70
N GLY A 59 2.01 -11.07 13.26
CA GLY A 59 3.18 -10.87 14.12
C GLY A 59 2.88 -10.00 15.33
N LYS A 60 2.25 -8.84 15.14
CA LYS A 60 1.87 -7.93 16.22
C LYS A 60 0.78 -8.50 17.13
N PHE A 61 -0.22 -9.18 16.55
CA PHE A 61 -1.31 -9.78 17.31
C PHE A 61 -0.80 -10.85 18.27
N PHE A 62 0.06 -11.77 17.78
CA PHE A 62 0.68 -12.78 18.64
C PHE A 62 1.59 -12.16 19.70
N ALA A 63 2.40 -11.18 19.34
CA ALA A 63 3.27 -10.50 20.30
C ALA A 63 2.47 -9.72 21.35
N GLY A 64 1.44 -8.99 20.95
CA GLY A 64 0.56 -8.26 21.86
C GLY A 64 -0.16 -9.19 22.84
N THR A 65 -0.63 -10.37 22.34
CA THR A 65 -1.27 -11.38 23.17
C THR A 65 -0.30 -12.01 24.18
N ILE A 66 0.91 -12.37 23.75
CA ILE A 66 1.93 -12.99 24.62
C ILE A 66 2.45 -11.98 25.66
N SER A 67 2.64 -10.72 25.28
CA SER A 67 3.12 -9.66 26.19
C SER A 67 2.01 -9.00 27.01
N HIS A 68 0.75 -9.44 26.86
CA HIS A 68 -0.43 -8.81 27.46
C HIS A 68 -0.57 -7.32 27.16
N SER A 69 0.00 -6.85 26.03
CA SER A 69 -0.04 -5.46 25.61
C SER A 69 -1.25 -5.16 24.74
N ILE A 70 -2.25 -4.50 25.32
CA ILE A 70 -3.44 -4.04 24.60
C ILE A 70 -3.06 -3.06 23.47
N ALA A 71 -2.05 -2.19 23.71
CA ALA A 71 -1.60 -1.22 22.73
C ALA A 71 -1.04 -1.90 21.45
N VAL A 72 -0.23 -2.95 21.60
CA VAL A 72 0.33 -3.70 20.46
C VAL A 72 -0.75 -4.49 19.73
N THR A 73 -1.69 -5.05 20.49
CA THR A 73 -2.84 -5.75 19.90
C THR A 73 -3.72 -4.79 19.10
N ALA A 74 -4.01 -3.61 19.62
CA ALA A 74 -4.74 -2.56 18.89
C ALA A 74 -4.00 -2.11 17.64
N ASP A 75 -2.67 -1.92 17.70
CA ASP A 75 -1.84 -1.58 16.55
C ASP A 75 -1.81 -2.70 15.49
N ALA A 76 -1.98 -3.97 15.88
CA ALA A 76 -2.16 -5.05 14.93
C ALA A 76 -3.42 -4.83 14.05
N PHE A 77 -4.54 -4.40 14.62
CA PHE A 77 -5.76 -4.13 13.86
C PHE A 77 -5.59 -2.97 12.85
N ASN A 78 -4.71 -2.01 13.12
CA ASN A 78 -4.36 -0.99 12.12
C ASN A 78 -3.77 -1.64 10.86
N ASN A 79 -2.86 -2.62 10.99
CA ASN A 79 -2.33 -3.34 9.82
C ASN A 79 -3.41 -4.15 9.08
N LEU A 80 -4.45 -4.63 9.78
CA LEU A 80 -5.59 -5.28 9.12
C LEU A 80 -6.40 -4.26 8.29
N SER A 81 -6.60 -3.04 8.79
CA SER A 81 -7.23 -1.95 8.04
C SER A 81 -6.41 -1.56 6.81
N ASP A 82 -5.07 -1.52 6.92
CA ASP A 82 -4.17 -1.26 5.79
C ASP A 82 -4.24 -2.37 4.73
N ALA A 83 -4.43 -3.63 5.16
CA ALA A 83 -4.72 -4.73 4.23
C ALA A 83 -6.03 -4.48 3.48
N GLY A 84 -7.05 -3.93 4.15
CA GLY A 84 -8.30 -3.49 3.54
C GLY A 84 -8.10 -2.41 2.47
N SER A 85 -7.33 -1.37 2.77
CA SER A 85 -6.97 -0.31 1.82
C SER A 85 -6.23 -0.88 0.59
N SER A 86 -5.31 -1.81 0.81
CA SER A 86 -4.60 -2.52 -0.26
C SER A 86 -5.55 -3.36 -1.11
N ALA A 87 -6.57 -4.00 -0.49
CA ALA A 87 -7.60 -4.75 -1.21
C ALA A 87 -8.49 -3.84 -2.07
N VAL A 88 -8.88 -2.67 -1.57
CA VAL A 88 -9.63 -1.66 -2.35
C VAL A 88 -8.83 -1.22 -3.56
N THR A 89 -7.53 -0.96 -3.40
CA THR A 89 -6.63 -0.58 -4.49
C THR A 89 -6.54 -1.71 -5.53
N LEU A 90 -6.34 -2.96 -5.11
CA LEU A 90 -6.27 -4.12 -6.00
C LEU A 90 -7.55 -4.29 -6.80
N ILE A 91 -8.73 -4.23 -6.13
CA ILE A 91 -10.04 -4.34 -6.78
C ILE A 91 -10.23 -3.18 -7.75
N GLY A 92 -9.86 -1.95 -7.35
CA GLY A 92 -9.93 -0.77 -8.20
C GLY A 92 -9.15 -0.93 -9.50
N PHE A 93 -7.91 -1.40 -9.44
CA PHE A 93 -7.10 -1.67 -10.64
C PHE A 93 -7.66 -2.81 -11.48
N LYS A 94 -8.16 -3.87 -10.86
CA LYS A 94 -8.77 -4.99 -11.57
C LYS A 94 -10.02 -4.56 -12.34
N LEU A 95 -10.89 -3.77 -11.71
CA LEU A 95 -12.11 -3.26 -12.33
C LEU A 95 -11.81 -2.18 -13.39
N ALA A 96 -10.85 -1.28 -13.12
CA ALA A 96 -10.46 -0.24 -14.09
C ALA A 96 -9.92 -0.82 -15.40
N GLY A 97 -9.34 -2.02 -15.37
CA GLY A 97 -8.89 -2.75 -16.56
C GLY A 97 -9.96 -3.56 -17.26
N ALA A 98 -11.21 -3.56 -16.79
CA ALA A 98 -12.31 -4.25 -17.45
C ALA A 98 -12.62 -3.63 -18.83
N LYS A 99 -12.98 -4.47 -19.79
CA LYS A 99 -13.33 -4.03 -21.15
C LYS A 99 -14.59 -3.18 -21.14
N PRO A 100 -14.72 -2.24 -22.11
CA PRO A 100 -15.98 -1.53 -22.32
C PRO A 100 -17.14 -2.50 -22.50
N ASP A 101 -18.27 -2.18 -21.90
CA ASP A 101 -19.55 -2.89 -22.03
C ASP A 101 -20.66 -1.95 -22.52
N SER A 102 -21.89 -2.46 -22.64
CA SER A 102 -23.04 -1.68 -23.11
C SER A 102 -23.44 -0.53 -22.18
N GLU A 103 -23.15 -0.66 -20.89
CA GLU A 103 -23.43 0.37 -19.87
C GLU A 103 -22.28 1.39 -19.75
N HIS A 104 -21.04 0.95 -20.02
CA HIS A 104 -19.82 1.75 -19.93
C HIS A 104 -19.03 1.73 -21.25
N PRO A 105 -19.52 2.40 -22.31
CA PRO A 105 -18.90 2.39 -23.64
C PRO A 105 -17.46 2.95 -23.66
N PHE A 106 -17.13 3.84 -22.70
CA PHE A 106 -15.80 4.45 -22.55
C PHE A 106 -14.87 3.65 -21.63
N GLY A 107 -15.31 2.46 -21.16
CA GLY A 107 -14.55 1.62 -20.24
C GLY A 107 -14.62 2.06 -18.78
N HIS A 108 -13.90 1.33 -17.93
CA HIS A 108 -13.99 1.42 -16.46
C HIS A 108 -12.81 2.18 -15.81
N GLY A 109 -11.96 2.84 -16.59
CA GLY A 109 -10.73 3.48 -16.10
C GLY A 109 -10.92 4.49 -14.95
N ARG A 110 -12.12 5.08 -14.81
CA ARG A 110 -12.43 6.02 -13.72
C ARG A 110 -12.54 5.35 -12.35
N ILE A 111 -12.74 4.03 -12.30
CA ILE A 111 -12.84 3.27 -11.03
C ILE A 111 -11.52 3.37 -10.24
N GLU A 112 -10.39 3.52 -10.89
CA GLU A 112 -9.11 3.77 -10.22
C GLU A 112 -9.14 5.04 -9.34
N TYR A 113 -9.74 6.12 -9.83
CA TYR A 113 -9.87 7.37 -9.04
C TYR A 113 -10.85 7.20 -7.88
N VAL A 114 -11.93 6.43 -8.07
CA VAL A 114 -12.88 6.10 -7.00
C VAL A 114 -12.19 5.26 -5.91
N SER A 115 -11.40 4.26 -6.28
CA SER A 115 -10.65 3.46 -5.30
C SER A 115 -9.63 4.32 -4.54
N GLY A 116 -8.93 5.22 -5.22
CA GLY A 116 -8.03 6.19 -4.58
C GLY A 116 -8.74 7.13 -3.61
N LEU A 117 -9.95 7.57 -3.95
CA LEU A 117 -10.78 8.38 -3.05
C LEU A 117 -11.21 7.60 -1.80
N ILE A 118 -11.60 6.33 -1.95
CA ILE A 118 -11.97 5.46 -0.82
C ILE A 118 -10.78 5.28 0.12
N VAL A 119 -9.59 4.98 -0.42
CA VAL A 119 -8.36 4.86 0.38
C VAL A 119 -8.03 6.16 1.10
N ALA A 120 -8.10 7.30 0.40
CA ALA A 120 -7.85 8.60 1.02
C ALA A 120 -8.86 8.92 2.14
N ALA A 121 -10.14 8.58 1.97
CA ALA A 121 -11.15 8.72 3.00
C ALA A 121 -10.88 7.82 4.22
N ALA A 122 -10.45 6.58 3.99
CA ALA A 122 -10.05 5.67 5.06
C ALA A 122 -8.86 6.23 5.87
N ILE A 123 -7.84 6.79 5.20
CA ILE A 123 -6.70 7.43 5.87
C ILE A 123 -7.16 8.60 6.74
N LEU A 124 -8.07 9.43 6.26
CA LEU A 124 -8.61 10.55 7.04
C LEU A 124 -9.38 10.08 8.28
N LEU A 125 -10.16 8.99 8.16
CA LEU A 125 -10.86 8.40 9.30
C LEU A 125 -9.88 7.86 10.34
N MET A 126 -8.83 7.13 9.92
CA MET A 126 -7.78 6.62 10.81
C MET A 126 -7.02 7.76 11.49
N ALA A 127 -6.70 8.84 10.76
CA ALA A 127 -6.07 10.01 11.36
C ALA A 127 -6.95 10.66 12.45
N TYR A 128 -8.26 10.74 12.21
CA TYR A 128 -9.21 11.24 13.21
C TYR A 128 -9.24 10.34 14.46
N GLU A 129 -9.30 9.02 14.30
CA GLU A 129 -9.27 8.06 15.40
C GLU A 129 -7.98 8.18 16.20
N LEU A 130 -6.81 8.26 15.54
CA LEU A 130 -5.52 8.43 16.20
C LEU A 130 -5.44 9.72 17.02
N ILE A 131 -5.96 10.84 16.50
CA ILE A 131 -6.02 12.11 17.25
C ILE A 131 -6.91 11.95 18.48
N ARG A 132 -8.10 11.40 18.33
CA ARG A 132 -9.04 11.17 19.42
C ARG A 132 -8.43 10.29 20.52
N ASP A 133 -7.83 9.16 20.14
CA ASP A 133 -7.24 8.21 21.09
C ASP A 133 -6.00 8.81 21.78
N SER A 134 -5.20 9.60 21.06
CA SER A 134 -4.09 10.33 21.63
C SER A 134 -4.54 11.32 22.71
N ILE A 135 -5.62 12.08 22.46
CA ILE A 135 -6.20 13.00 23.44
C ILE A 135 -6.69 12.25 24.68
N ILE A 136 -7.38 11.12 24.48
CA ILE A 136 -7.89 10.29 25.60
C ILE A 136 -6.73 9.78 26.44
N LYS A 137 -5.64 9.28 25.84
CA LYS A 137 -4.44 8.79 26.53
C LYS A 137 -3.66 9.87 27.27
N ILE A 138 -3.72 11.13 26.81
CA ILE A 138 -3.14 12.26 27.53
C ILE A 138 -3.94 12.59 28.78
N ILE A 139 -5.28 12.51 28.70
CA ILE A 139 -6.19 12.80 29.82
C ILE A 139 -6.22 11.66 30.82
N HIS A 140 -6.18 10.42 30.35
CA HIS A 140 -6.19 9.19 31.15
C HIS A 140 -4.97 8.33 30.80
N PRO A 141 -3.79 8.64 31.39
CA PRO A 141 -2.55 7.89 31.12
C PRO A 141 -2.71 6.43 31.58
N GLU A 142 -2.43 5.50 30.69
CA GLU A 142 -2.34 4.08 31.01
C GLU A 142 -0.87 3.69 31.24
N GLU A 143 -0.63 2.81 32.20
CA GLU A 143 0.70 2.24 32.41
C GLU A 143 1.04 1.32 31.21
N THR A 144 2.15 1.62 30.55
CA THR A 144 2.65 0.83 29.43
C THR A 144 3.73 -0.13 29.90
N GLU A 145 3.47 -1.43 29.81
CA GLU A 145 4.50 -2.44 30.09
C GLU A 145 5.47 -2.54 28.90
N PHE A 146 6.74 -2.24 29.16
CA PHE A 146 7.80 -2.36 28.16
C PHE A 146 8.34 -3.80 28.13
N SER A 147 8.08 -4.49 27.02
CA SER A 147 8.71 -5.77 26.70
C SER A 147 9.71 -5.59 25.57
N VAL A 148 10.90 -6.17 25.70
CA VAL A 148 11.92 -6.20 24.63
C VAL A 148 11.34 -6.81 23.34
N MET A 149 10.49 -7.82 23.46
CA MET A 149 9.80 -8.46 22.32
C MET A 149 8.92 -7.46 21.57
N VAL A 150 8.18 -6.60 22.29
CA VAL A 150 7.35 -5.55 21.70
C VAL A 150 8.20 -4.56 20.92
N VAL A 151 9.32 -4.09 21.51
CA VAL A 151 10.24 -3.15 20.82
C VAL A 151 10.80 -3.73 19.53
N VAL A 152 11.24 -4.99 19.53
CA VAL A 152 11.77 -5.66 18.33
C VAL A 152 10.71 -5.75 17.23
N ILE A 153 9.48 -6.14 17.58
CA ILE A 153 8.39 -6.23 16.60
C ILE A 153 8.00 -4.87 16.03
N LEU A 154 7.99 -3.81 16.85
CA LEU A 154 7.73 -2.46 16.38
C LEU A 154 8.81 -1.98 15.41
N ILE A 155 10.09 -2.23 15.70
CA ILE A 155 11.20 -1.89 14.78
C ILE A 155 11.04 -2.64 13.45
N ILE A 156 10.79 -3.94 13.48
CA ILE A 156 10.56 -4.74 12.27
C ILE A 156 9.37 -4.18 11.48
N SER A 157 8.29 -3.81 12.18
CA SER A 157 7.09 -3.25 11.55
C SER A 157 7.40 -1.92 10.85
N ILE A 158 8.17 -1.04 11.48
CA ILE A 158 8.58 0.24 10.88
C ILE A 158 9.41 -0.01 9.62
N LEU A 159 10.36 -0.94 9.65
CA LEU A 159 11.18 -1.27 8.48
C LEU A 159 10.34 -1.83 7.32
N VAL A 160 9.40 -2.71 7.61
CA VAL A 160 8.49 -3.26 6.59
C VAL A 160 7.58 -2.17 6.02
N LYS A 161 7.02 -1.31 6.85
CA LYS A 161 6.18 -0.18 6.41
C LYS A 161 6.97 0.82 5.56
N LEU A 162 8.18 1.18 5.98
CA LEU A 162 9.06 2.04 5.20
C LEU A 162 9.39 1.43 3.84
N TYR A 163 9.67 0.13 3.81
CA TYR A 163 9.88 -0.60 2.56
C TYR A 163 8.63 -0.53 1.66
N MET A 164 7.43 -0.76 2.21
CA MET A 164 6.17 -0.67 1.47
C MET A 164 5.93 0.73 0.90
N TYR A 165 6.20 1.77 1.69
CA TYR A 165 6.09 3.16 1.23
C TYR A 165 7.03 3.44 0.05
N LEU A 166 8.30 3.11 0.17
CA LEU A 166 9.30 3.37 -0.87
C LEU A 166 8.92 2.66 -2.18
N TYR A 167 8.51 1.43 -2.08
CA TYR A 167 8.15 0.64 -3.23
C TYR A 167 6.82 1.10 -3.86
N ASN A 168 5.76 1.32 -3.08
CA ASN A 168 4.48 1.81 -3.58
C ASN A 168 4.63 3.20 -4.22
N SER A 169 5.42 4.10 -3.59
CA SER A 169 5.72 5.43 -4.13
C SER A 169 6.48 5.36 -5.45
N GLY A 170 7.45 4.44 -5.57
CA GLY A 170 8.19 4.21 -6.81
C GLY A 170 7.27 3.75 -7.95
N VAL A 171 6.39 2.78 -7.67
CA VAL A 171 5.41 2.30 -8.65
C VAL A 171 4.38 3.37 -8.97
N ALA A 172 3.86 4.10 -7.97
CA ALA A 172 2.89 5.18 -8.18
C ALA A 172 3.41 6.24 -9.17
N LYS A 173 4.69 6.60 -9.06
CA LYS A 173 5.35 7.52 -10.01
C LYS A 173 5.50 6.90 -11.40
N LYS A 174 5.83 5.60 -11.47
CA LYS A 174 6.04 4.89 -12.75
C LYS A 174 4.77 4.76 -13.58
N ILE A 175 3.63 4.51 -12.91
CA ILE A 175 2.33 4.32 -13.57
C ILE A 175 1.43 5.56 -13.53
N ASP A 176 1.88 6.65 -12.92
CA ASP A 176 1.13 7.90 -12.74
C ASP A 176 -0.28 7.66 -12.16
N SER A 177 -0.34 6.98 -11.01
CA SER A 177 -1.58 6.56 -10.37
C SER A 177 -1.82 7.29 -9.05
N ALA A 178 -2.97 7.98 -8.97
CA ALA A 178 -3.42 8.63 -7.74
C ALA A 178 -3.79 7.60 -6.65
N ALA A 179 -4.41 6.47 -7.03
CA ALA A 179 -4.76 5.39 -6.11
C ALA A 179 -3.50 4.78 -5.48
N MET A 180 -2.47 4.48 -6.29
CA MET A 180 -1.19 3.97 -5.77
C MET A 180 -0.47 4.98 -4.88
N LYS A 181 -0.59 6.28 -5.19
CA LYS A 181 -0.02 7.32 -4.33
C LYS A 181 -0.71 7.37 -2.98
N ALA A 182 -2.05 7.24 -2.95
CA ALA A 182 -2.81 7.15 -1.69
C ALA A 182 -2.39 5.91 -0.88
N THR A 183 -2.31 4.73 -1.52
CA THR A 183 -1.84 3.50 -0.86
C THR A 183 -0.40 3.60 -0.35
N ALA A 184 0.48 4.30 -1.06
CA ALA A 184 1.83 4.57 -0.58
C ALA A 184 1.80 5.42 0.69
N THR A 185 0.98 6.48 0.72
CA THR A 185 0.83 7.34 1.90
C THR A 185 0.23 6.59 3.09
N ASP A 186 -0.69 5.66 2.85
CA ASP A 186 -1.29 4.77 3.85
C ASP A 186 -0.24 3.86 4.53
N SER A 187 0.84 3.53 3.82
CA SER A 187 1.93 2.69 4.34
C SER A 187 2.94 3.46 5.21
N LEU A 188 2.75 4.74 5.47
CA LEU A 188 3.67 5.61 6.21
C LEU A 188 3.20 5.87 7.62
#